data_ace0295c778af0451b1b6918a2449c35
#
_entry.id   ace0295c778af0451b1b6918a2449c35
#
_cell.length_a   1.000
_cell.length_b   1.000
_cell.length_c   1.000
_cell.angle_alpha   90.00
_cell.angle_beta   90.00
_cell.angle_gamma   90.00
#
_symmetry.space_group_name_H-M   'P 1'
#
loop_
_entity.id
_entity.type
_entity.pdbx_description
1 polymer ?
#
loop_
_entity_poly.entity_id
_entity_poly.type
_entity_poly.pdbx_seq_one_letter_code
_entity_poly.pdbx_strand_id
1 'polypeptide(L)'
;YMKSYEGKGGLNNLEYTFDAGNLVDVSGTSFEYDQTQKYTRPGMDIAALFLQLSNINYTQDWGWMYAAFTGLIGEKSAGIPVKMSVVDPETEETTTHELNYTYDEDNYVTSVSYESSYYGMGMVTFRIDFTYEEVQ
;
A
#
# COMPACT_ATOMS: atom_id res chain seq x y z
N TYR A 1 4.58 -15.27 -7.51
CA TYR A 1 4.75 -13.84 -7.24
C TYR A 1 5.18 -13.11 -8.50
N MET A 2 4.51 -12.00 -8.83
CA MET A 2 4.97 -11.09 -9.88
C MET A 2 6.24 -10.38 -9.38
N LYS A 3 7.34 -10.47 -10.14
CA LYS A 3 8.60 -9.81 -9.78
C LYS A 3 8.74 -8.42 -10.37
N SER A 4 8.07 -8.16 -11.47
CA SER A 4 8.11 -6.86 -12.15
C SER A 4 6.85 -6.63 -12.96
N TYR A 5 6.53 -5.37 -13.20
CA TYR A 5 5.45 -4.92 -14.07
C TYR A 5 5.98 -3.88 -15.05
N GLU A 6 5.71 -4.09 -16.34
CA GLU A 6 6.01 -3.13 -17.40
C GLU A 6 4.73 -2.45 -17.86
N GLY A 7 4.61 -1.15 -17.61
CA GLY A 7 3.50 -0.33 -18.12
C GLY A 7 3.64 -0.07 -19.63
N LYS A 8 2.51 -0.10 -20.35
CA LYS A 8 2.48 0.35 -21.75
C LYS A 8 2.64 1.87 -21.80
N GLY A 9 3.62 2.35 -22.57
CA GLY A 9 3.86 3.77 -22.79
C GLY A 9 5.14 4.32 -22.17
N GLY A 10 6.07 3.47 -21.74
CA GLY A 10 7.40 3.84 -21.24
C GLY A 10 7.36 4.46 -19.83
N LEU A 11 6.26 4.33 -19.11
CA LEU A 11 6.10 4.79 -17.75
C LEU A 11 6.28 3.61 -16.81
N ASN A 12 7.44 3.55 -16.16
CA ASN A 12 7.76 2.83 -14.94
C ASN A 12 7.62 1.30 -14.98
N ASN A 13 8.73 0.65 -15.17
CA ASN A 13 8.91 -0.74 -14.74
C ASN A 13 8.89 -0.75 -13.21
N LEU A 14 7.93 -1.46 -12.61
CA LEU A 14 7.85 -1.65 -11.18
C LEU A 14 8.53 -2.95 -10.80
N GLU A 15 9.46 -2.90 -9.87
CA GLU A 15 10.08 -4.07 -9.27
C GLU A 15 9.47 -4.32 -7.88
N TYR A 16 9.08 -5.56 -7.61
CA TYR A 16 8.45 -5.98 -6.37
C TYR A 16 9.41 -6.86 -5.57
N THR A 17 9.61 -6.53 -4.31
CA THR A 17 10.37 -7.33 -3.37
C THR A 17 9.44 -7.85 -2.27
N PHE A 18 9.48 -9.18 -2.04
CA PHE A 18 8.74 -9.84 -0.98
C PHE A 18 9.72 -10.45 0.03
N ASP A 19 9.42 -10.30 1.31
CA ASP A 19 10.12 -10.95 2.42
C ASP A 19 9.12 -11.50 3.43
N ALA A 20 9.36 -12.72 3.92
CA ALA A 20 8.52 -13.43 4.88
C ALA A 20 7.00 -13.40 4.54
N GLY A 21 6.66 -13.43 3.26
CA GLY A 21 5.28 -13.39 2.78
C GLY A 21 4.67 -11.98 2.74
N ASN A 22 5.44 -10.93 2.92
CA ASN A 22 5.00 -9.54 2.85
C ASN A 22 5.64 -8.81 1.66
N LEU A 23 4.88 -7.91 1.04
CA LEU A 23 5.42 -6.98 0.06
C LEU A 23 6.21 -5.88 0.79
N VAL A 24 7.53 -5.91 0.72
CA VAL A 24 8.39 -5.01 1.49
C VAL A 24 8.93 -3.83 0.71
N ASP A 25 9.03 -3.93 -0.60
CA ASP A 25 9.47 -2.82 -1.45
C ASP A 25 8.82 -2.88 -2.83
N VAL A 26 8.50 -1.71 -3.36
CA VAL A 26 8.09 -1.52 -4.74
C VAL A 26 8.74 -0.24 -5.28
N SER A 27 9.83 -0.43 -6.02
CA SER A 27 10.51 0.66 -6.77
C SER A 27 10.72 1.94 -5.96
N GLY A 28 11.26 1.82 -4.74
CA GLY A 28 11.57 2.95 -3.86
C GLY A 28 10.48 3.31 -2.85
N THR A 29 9.37 2.58 -2.83
CA THR A 29 8.39 2.62 -1.73
C THR A 29 8.53 1.36 -0.91
N SER A 30 8.92 1.49 0.36
CA SER A 30 9.11 0.36 1.27
C SER A 30 8.08 0.35 2.39
N PHE A 31 7.83 -0.83 2.94
CA PHE A 31 6.85 -1.06 4.00
C PHE A 31 7.47 -1.85 5.15
N GLU A 32 7.19 -1.40 6.38
CA GLU A 32 7.47 -2.15 7.60
C GLU A 32 6.19 -2.77 8.14
N TYR A 33 6.28 -3.99 8.67
CA TYR A 33 5.15 -4.78 9.15
C TYR A 33 5.28 -5.09 10.64
N ASP A 34 4.18 -4.96 11.39
CA ASP A 34 4.08 -5.49 12.74
C ASP A 34 3.60 -6.95 12.66
N GLN A 35 4.49 -7.88 13.00
CA GLN A 35 4.21 -9.32 13.00
C GLN A 35 3.57 -9.81 14.31
N THR A 36 3.43 -8.94 15.31
CA THR A 36 2.93 -9.31 16.64
C THR A 36 1.42 -9.17 16.75
N GLN A 37 0.79 -8.35 15.92
CA GLN A 37 -0.64 -8.09 15.96
C GLN A 37 -1.43 -9.14 15.19
N LYS A 38 -2.44 -9.70 15.87
CA LYS A 38 -3.45 -10.56 15.25
C LYS A 38 -4.68 -9.72 14.94
N TYR A 39 -4.96 -9.52 13.68
CA TYR A 39 -6.12 -8.78 13.20
C TYR A 39 -6.70 -9.45 11.97
N THR A 40 -7.97 -9.22 11.73
CA THR A 40 -8.62 -9.60 10.50
C THR A 40 -8.50 -8.45 9.50
N ARG A 41 -7.86 -8.73 8.39
CA ARG A 41 -7.58 -7.74 7.35
C ARG A 41 -8.63 -7.76 6.26
N PRO A 42 -8.78 -6.64 5.51
CA PRO A 42 -9.62 -6.61 4.32
C PRO A 42 -9.18 -7.66 3.30
N GLY A 43 -10.08 -8.00 2.40
CA GLY A 43 -9.83 -8.95 1.33
C GLY A 43 -8.71 -8.57 0.35
N MET A 44 -8.20 -7.34 0.41
CA MET A 44 -7.14 -6.79 -0.45
C MET A 44 -5.87 -6.51 0.34
N ASP A 45 -4.74 -6.43 -0.36
CA ASP A 45 -3.45 -6.08 0.23
C ASP A 45 -3.39 -4.58 0.51
N ILE A 46 -3.25 -4.21 1.80
CA ILE A 46 -3.20 -2.80 2.22
C ILE A 46 -1.95 -2.09 1.70
N ALA A 47 -0.80 -2.78 1.64
CA ALA A 47 0.42 -2.19 1.07
C ALA A 47 0.22 -1.83 -0.41
N ALA A 48 -0.44 -2.70 -1.17
CA ALA A 48 -0.76 -2.43 -2.56
C ALA A 48 -1.71 -1.22 -2.74
N LEU A 49 -2.65 -1.01 -1.82
CA LEU A 49 -3.51 0.18 -1.82
C LEU A 49 -2.73 1.48 -1.60
N PHE A 50 -1.84 1.50 -0.60
CA PHE A 50 -1.04 2.70 -0.32
C PHE A 50 -0.05 3.01 -1.42
N LEU A 51 0.49 2.02 -2.07
CA LEU A 51 1.34 2.21 -3.22
C LEU A 51 0.62 2.98 -4.32
N GLN A 52 -0.66 2.66 -4.55
CA GLN A 52 -1.48 3.41 -5.52
C GLN A 52 -1.68 4.87 -5.10
N LEU A 53 -1.91 5.12 -3.82
CA LEU A 53 -2.14 6.47 -3.32
C LEU A 53 -0.86 7.31 -3.35
N SER A 54 0.30 6.73 -3.06
CA SER A 54 1.60 7.41 -3.11
C SER A 54 2.05 7.76 -4.52
N ASN A 55 1.63 6.99 -5.54
CA ASN A 55 1.97 7.17 -6.95
C ASN A 55 0.90 7.90 -7.78
N ILE A 56 -0.09 8.50 -7.16
CA ILE A 56 -1.20 9.21 -7.85
C ILE A 56 -0.71 10.24 -8.89
N ASN A 57 0.48 10.80 -8.72
CA ASN A 57 1.00 11.81 -9.63
C ASN A 57 1.68 11.27 -10.90
N TYR A 58 1.95 9.97 -11.00
CA TYR A 58 2.82 9.46 -12.06
C TYR A 58 2.24 8.41 -12.98
N THR A 59 1.21 7.69 -12.58
CA THR A 59 0.61 6.69 -13.47
C THR A 59 -0.89 6.55 -13.22
N GLN A 60 -1.69 6.97 -14.17
CA GLN A 60 -3.07 6.54 -14.30
C GLN A 60 -3.16 5.10 -14.87
N ASP A 61 -2.17 4.27 -14.60
CA ASP A 61 -2.20 2.88 -15.02
C ASP A 61 -2.94 2.04 -13.99
N TRP A 62 -4.23 1.94 -14.18
CA TRP A 62 -5.13 1.13 -13.35
C TRP A 62 -4.86 -0.37 -13.45
N GLY A 63 -4.07 -0.80 -14.42
CA GLY A 63 -3.83 -2.21 -14.70
C GLY A 63 -3.19 -2.95 -13.53
N TRP A 64 -2.19 -2.36 -12.89
CA TRP A 64 -1.55 -2.99 -11.74
C TRP A 64 -2.46 -3.02 -10.51
N MET A 65 -3.33 -2.02 -10.33
CA MET A 65 -4.31 -1.99 -9.26
C MET A 65 -5.30 -3.16 -9.39
N TYR A 66 -5.77 -3.42 -10.60
CA TYR A 66 -6.58 -4.62 -10.86
C TYR A 66 -5.79 -5.90 -10.60
N ALA A 67 -4.51 -5.95 -10.97
CA ALA A 67 -3.65 -7.09 -10.68
C ALA A 67 -3.48 -7.32 -9.17
N ALA A 68 -3.32 -6.25 -8.38
CA ALA A 68 -3.25 -6.31 -6.93
C ALA A 68 -4.57 -6.81 -6.31
N PHE A 69 -5.70 -6.28 -6.76
CA PHE A 69 -7.02 -6.67 -6.26
C PHE A 69 -7.39 -8.11 -6.62
N THR A 70 -6.98 -8.60 -7.77
CA THR A 70 -7.26 -9.96 -8.24
C THR A 70 -6.27 -11.00 -7.72
N GLY A 71 -5.23 -10.58 -6.99
CA GLY A 71 -4.17 -11.46 -6.51
C GLY A 71 -3.17 -11.91 -7.58
N LEU A 72 -3.19 -11.29 -8.77
CA LEU A 72 -2.24 -11.61 -9.86
C LEU A 72 -0.80 -11.20 -9.54
N ILE A 73 -0.58 -10.26 -8.63
CA ILE A 73 0.76 -9.91 -8.14
C ILE A 73 1.29 -10.88 -7.08
N GLY A 74 0.50 -11.86 -6.66
CA GLY A 74 0.87 -12.88 -5.70
C GLY A 74 -0.08 -12.97 -4.52
N GLU A 75 0.33 -13.70 -3.49
CA GLU A 75 -0.43 -13.76 -2.25
C GLU A 75 -0.41 -12.42 -1.55
N LYS A 76 -1.51 -12.09 -0.86
CA LYS A 76 -1.59 -10.90 -0.02
C LYS A 76 -0.51 -10.96 1.06
N SER A 77 0.01 -9.81 1.44
CA SER A 77 0.95 -9.70 2.55
C SER A 77 0.40 -10.37 3.81
N ALA A 78 1.25 -11.14 4.49
CA ALA A 78 0.86 -11.90 5.68
C ALA A 78 0.52 -10.98 6.86
N GLY A 79 1.12 -9.79 6.91
CA GLY A 79 0.90 -8.76 7.92
C GLY A 79 0.15 -7.54 7.40
N ILE A 80 -0.06 -6.55 8.28
CA ILE A 80 -0.46 -5.19 7.93
C ILE A 80 0.76 -4.28 8.01
N PRO A 81 1.02 -3.44 7.00
CA PRO A 81 2.11 -2.47 7.09
C PRO A 81 1.80 -1.42 8.15
N VAL A 82 2.77 -1.10 8.98
CA VAL A 82 2.67 -0.05 10.02
C VAL A 82 3.38 1.23 9.63
N LYS A 83 4.30 1.15 8.67
CA LYS A 83 4.98 2.31 8.09
C LYS A 83 5.13 2.14 6.59
N MET A 84 5.12 3.27 5.92
CA MET A 84 5.43 3.39 4.50
C MET A 84 6.53 4.44 4.32
N SER A 85 7.63 4.10 3.65
CA SER A 85 8.72 5.02 3.33
C SER A 85 8.82 5.18 1.83
N VAL A 86 8.87 6.42 1.37
CA VAL A 86 8.94 6.79 -0.05
C VAL A 86 10.24 7.56 -0.28
N VAL A 87 11.02 7.11 -1.25
CA VAL A 87 12.24 7.79 -1.69
C VAL A 87 11.89 8.69 -2.87
N ASP A 88 12.21 9.97 -2.75
CA ASP A 88 12.12 10.91 -3.87
C ASP A 88 13.25 10.60 -4.87
N PRO A 89 12.93 10.28 -6.14
CA PRO A 89 13.95 9.89 -7.11
C PRO A 89 14.86 11.04 -7.57
N GLU A 90 14.48 12.29 -7.33
CA GLU A 90 15.26 13.47 -7.72
C GLU A 90 16.20 13.93 -6.60
N THR A 91 15.71 13.92 -5.36
CA THR A 91 16.46 14.43 -4.19
C THR A 91 17.12 13.32 -3.36
N GLU A 92 16.74 12.05 -3.58
CA GLU A 92 17.11 10.90 -2.76
C GLU A 92 16.68 11.02 -1.27
N GLU A 93 15.83 11.99 -0.95
CA GLU A 93 15.26 12.14 0.37
C GLU A 93 14.19 11.07 0.63
N THR A 94 14.20 10.52 1.85
CA THR A 94 13.22 9.53 2.28
C THR A 94 12.20 10.19 3.20
N THR A 95 10.92 10.05 2.84
CA THR A 95 9.80 10.46 3.69
C THR A 95 9.13 9.21 4.25
N THR A 96 8.97 9.15 5.58
CA THR A 96 8.32 8.02 6.27
C THR A 96 6.98 8.45 6.84
N HIS A 97 5.95 7.64 6.57
CA HIS A 97 4.59 7.82 7.07
C HIS A 97 4.22 6.69 8.01
N GLU A 98 3.74 7.04 9.20
CA GLU A 98 3.11 6.09 10.13
C GLU A 98 1.68 5.78 9.64
N LEU A 99 1.32 4.51 9.57
CA LEU A 99 0.00 4.07 9.16
C LEU A 99 -0.86 3.80 10.40
N ASN A 100 -1.94 4.54 10.54
CA ASN A 100 -2.83 4.50 11.69
C ASN A 100 -4.10 3.72 11.35
N TYR A 101 -4.43 2.72 12.17
CA TYR A 101 -5.55 1.81 11.96
C TYR A 101 -6.61 1.97 13.02
N THR A 102 -7.88 1.76 12.63
CA THR A 102 -8.98 1.52 13.54
C THR A 102 -9.56 0.13 13.30
N TYR A 103 -10.14 -0.45 14.35
CA TYR A 103 -10.66 -1.81 14.36
C TYR A 103 -12.06 -1.83 14.94
N ASP A 104 -12.87 -2.80 14.52
CA ASP A 104 -14.16 -3.11 15.18
C ASP A 104 -13.98 -4.10 16.35
N GLU A 105 -15.12 -4.51 16.93
CA GLU A 105 -15.17 -5.42 18.10
C GLU A 105 -14.58 -6.81 17.78
N ASP A 106 -14.61 -7.21 16.52
CA ASP A 106 -14.11 -8.50 16.02
C ASP A 106 -12.66 -8.41 15.48
N ASN A 107 -11.97 -7.28 15.70
CA ASN A 107 -10.63 -6.99 15.20
C ASN A 107 -10.51 -6.93 13.66
N TYR A 108 -11.58 -6.59 12.96
CA TYR A 108 -11.49 -6.22 11.56
C TYR A 108 -10.97 -4.79 11.42
N VAL A 109 -10.09 -4.55 10.48
CA VAL A 109 -9.63 -3.20 10.14
C VAL A 109 -10.79 -2.42 9.54
N THR A 110 -11.21 -1.33 10.18
CA THR A 110 -12.29 -0.47 9.71
C THR A 110 -11.79 0.78 9.01
N SER A 111 -10.58 1.23 9.32
CA SER A 111 -9.92 2.27 8.52
C SER A 111 -8.42 2.20 8.63
N VAL A 112 -7.76 2.83 7.67
CA VAL A 112 -6.33 3.12 7.71
C VAL A 112 -6.09 4.53 7.22
N SER A 113 -5.17 5.26 7.85
CA SER A 113 -4.84 6.63 7.48
C SER A 113 -3.37 6.95 7.70
N TYR A 114 -2.87 7.94 6.97
CA TYR A 114 -1.58 8.58 7.21
C TYR A 114 -1.65 10.07 6.90
N GLU A 115 -0.71 10.85 7.44
CA GLU A 115 -0.59 12.27 7.18
C GLU A 115 0.59 12.53 6.25
N SER A 116 0.40 13.44 5.30
CA SER A 116 1.45 13.89 4.40
C SER A 116 1.26 15.35 4.03
N SER A 117 2.34 16.05 3.72
CA SER A 117 2.27 17.36 3.11
C SER A 117 1.89 17.23 1.64
N TYR A 118 0.93 18.00 1.17
CA TYR A 118 0.48 18.00 -0.22
C TYR A 118 0.53 19.41 -0.80
N TYR A 119 1.20 19.55 -1.94
CA TYR A 119 1.37 20.77 -2.76
C TYR A 119 0.66 22.06 -2.26
N GLY A 120 1.30 22.84 -1.37
CA GLY A 120 0.79 24.12 -0.91
C GLY A 120 -0.46 24.08 0.00
N MET A 121 -0.99 22.90 0.29
CA MET A 121 -2.17 22.69 1.15
C MET A 121 -1.82 22.41 2.61
N GLY A 122 -0.51 22.33 2.96
CA GLY A 122 -0.07 21.93 4.29
C GLY A 122 -0.23 20.42 4.55
N MET A 123 -0.45 20.03 5.81
CA MET A 123 -0.67 18.65 6.18
C MET A 123 -2.08 18.19 5.78
N VAL A 124 -2.14 17.07 5.09
CA VAL A 124 -3.38 16.44 4.62
C VAL A 124 -3.42 15.01 5.14
N THR A 125 -4.59 14.58 5.61
CA THR A 125 -4.83 13.20 6.02
C THR A 125 -5.38 12.40 4.84
N PHE A 126 -4.68 11.34 4.46
CA PHE A 126 -5.17 10.34 3.53
C PHE A 126 -5.80 9.20 4.32
N ARG A 127 -7.04 8.84 4.00
CA ARG A 127 -7.79 7.83 4.73
C ARG A 127 -8.53 6.89 3.78
N ILE A 128 -8.54 5.61 4.13
CA ILE A 128 -9.34 4.58 3.49
C ILE A 128 -10.22 3.96 4.56
N ASP A 129 -11.53 3.91 4.31
CA ASP A 129 -12.50 3.23 5.15
C ASP A 129 -12.90 1.90 4.50
N PHE A 130 -13.04 0.85 5.32
CA PHE A 130 -13.46 -0.49 4.92
C PHE A 130 -14.83 -0.81 5.49
N THR A 131 -15.70 -1.30 4.63
CA THR A 131 -17.01 -1.82 5.01
C THR A 131 -17.08 -3.30 4.64
N TYR A 132 -17.56 -4.12 5.55
CA TYR A 132 -17.69 -5.56 5.37
C TYR A 132 -19.16 -5.92 5.25
N GLU A 133 -19.49 -6.75 4.26
CA GLU A 133 -20.81 -7.32 4.08
C GLU A 133 -20.71 -8.84 4.24
N GLU A 134 -21.65 -9.43 4.96
CA GLU A 134 -21.75 -10.89 5.01
C GLU A 134 -22.16 -11.42 3.63
N VAL A 135 -21.36 -12.35 3.12
CA VAL A 135 -21.73 -13.08 1.90
C VAL A 135 -22.78 -14.11 2.28
N GLN A 136 -23.97 -13.88 1.83
CA GLN A 136 -25.09 -14.84 2.01
C GLN A 136 -25.04 -15.99 1.00
#